data_97d07e4d8f7455083ce27448a61042ee
#
_entry.id   97d07e4d8f7455083ce27448a61042ee
#
_cell.length_a   1.000
_cell.length_b   1.000
_cell.length_c   1.000
_cell.angle_alpha   90.00
_cell.angle_beta   90.00
_cell.angle_gamma   90.00
#
_symmetry.space_group_name_H-M   'P 1'
#
loop_
_entity.id
_entity.type
_entity.pdbx_description
1 polymer ?
#
loop_
_entity_poly.entity_id
_entity_poly.type
_entity_poly.pdbx_seq_one_letter_code
_entity_poly.pdbx_strand_id
1 'polypeptide(L)'
;MRPLYLLLGLILLEACGGVDGAVAETVLPISAAPTVLTIEQEKNLASAAGSEFRECAVACPLMVIIPAGKSAMGSPEGDVGRTKGEHPRHEATIAKPFAVSKYEVTFDQWDACVAAAACPHVMDAWGRGNMPVINVSWGDAKLFVAWLSRLTGKEYRLLTEAEWEYAARAGVKTPYSWGDEPGIGNANCSGCGGAWTLQTAPVGSFRPNAFGLHDMEGNVWEWVEDIWHDSHEGTPANGAAKLQGGDPTYRVIRGGSWHNETELVRTAIRFKRHSKVQFDTLGFRVGRTMGP
;
A
#
# COMPACT_ATOMS: atom_id res chain seq x y z
N MET A 1 74.79 -25.22 29.84
CA MET A 1 75.52 -24.17 30.58
C MET A 1 74.56 -22.98 30.73
N ARG A 2 74.41 -22.56 31.97
CA ARG A 2 73.60 -21.42 32.48
C ARG A 2 74.10 -20.07 31.90
N PRO A 3 73.43 -18.94 32.12
CA PRO A 3 72.64 -18.62 33.34
C PRO A 3 71.25 -17.98 33.13
N LEU A 4 70.55 -18.12 34.19
CA LEU A 4 69.38 -17.48 34.75
C LEU A 4 69.61 -16.00 35.04
N TYR A 5 68.70 -15.10 34.65
CA TYR A 5 68.56 -13.79 35.27
C TYR A 5 67.10 -13.56 35.68
N LEU A 6 66.94 -13.50 37.00
CA LEU A 6 65.77 -13.03 37.72
C LEU A 6 65.75 -11.49 37.64
N LEU A 7 64.64 -10.88 37.26
CA LEU A 7 64.38 -9.50 37.57
C LEU A 7 62.95 -9.36 38.09
N LEU A 8 62.89 -8.96 39.35
CA LEU A 8 61.69 -8.50 40.04
C LEU A 8 61.22 -7.21 39.35
N GLY A 9 59.94 -7.13 39.06
CA GLY A 9 59.28 -5.89 38.58
C GLY A 9 57.91 -5.75 39.21
N LEU A 10 57.77 -4.69 39.94
CA LEU A 10 56.70 -4.15 40.76
C LEU A 10 55.30 -4.36 40.15
N ILE A 11 54.38 -4.80 41.00
CA ILE A 11 52.95 -4.78 40.76
C ILE A 11 52.44 -3.37 41.07
N LEU A 12 52.00 -2.65 40.02
CA LEU A 12 51.16 -1.47 40.18
C LEU A 12 49.71 -1.92 39.94
N LEU A 13 48.91 -1.89 41.00
CA LEU A 13 47.44 -1.96 40.90
C LEU A 13 46.94 -0.61 40.39
N GLU A 14 46.51 -0.55 39.14
CA GLU A 14 45.63 0.51 38.69
C GLU A 14 44.18 0.06 38.79
N ALA A 15 43.41 0.77 39.60
CA ALA A 15 41.99 0.61 39.75
C ALA A 15 41.29 1.16 38.48
N CYS A 16 40.78 0.26 37.60
CA CYS A 16 39.85 0.65 36.58
C CYS A 16 38.48 0.93 37.20
N GLY A 17 38.15 2.21 37.32
CA GLY A 17 36.82 2.67 37.63
C GLY A 17 35.88 2.30 36.50
N GLY A 18 34.90 1.46 36.80
CA GLY A 18 33.80 1.13 35.88
C GLY A 18 32.92 2.38 35.63
N VAL A 19 32.91 2.84 34.41
CA VAL A 19 31.87 3.76 33.92
C VAL A 19 30.75 2.89 33.37
N ASP A 20 29.75 2.65 34.22
CA ASP A 20 28.44 2.16 33.76
C ASP A 20 27.77 3.26 32.91
N GLY A 21 28.11 3.26 31.64
CA GLY A 21 27.41 4.02 30.64
C GLY A 21 26.11 3.31 30.29
N ALA A 22 25.06 3.53 31.08
CA ALA A 22 23.70 3.19 30.66
C ALA A 22 23.40 4.01 29.39
N VAL A 23 23.43 3.35 28.26
CA VAL A 23 22.87 3.89 27.01
C VAL A 23 21.36 3.96 27.24
N ALA A 24 20.88 5.14 27.63
CA ALA A 24 19.45 5.42 27.63
C ALA A 24 18.99 5.37 26.17
N GLU A 25 18.35 4.27 25.79
CA GLU A 25 17.51 4.23 24.60
C GLU A 25 16.46 5.32 24.77
N THR A 26 16.66 6.42 24.07
CA THR A 26 15.67 7.48 23.96
C THR A 26 14.53 6.90 23.11
N VAL A 27 13.59 6.25 23.78
CA VAL A 27 12.27 5.97 23.22
C VAL A 27 11.64 7.33 22.94
N LEU A 28 11.69 7.77 21.69
CA LEU A 28 10.98 8.96 21.27
C LEU A 28 9.50 8.77 21.62
N PRO A 29 8.85 9.73 22.30
CA PRO A 29 7.46 9.60 22.62
C PRO A 29 6.63 9.53 21.33
N ILE A 30 5.93 8.42 21.13
CA ILE A 30 4.90 8.25 20.12
C ILE A 30 3.72 9.12 20.58
N SER A 31 3.80 10.42 20.41
CA SER A 31 2.68 11.32 20.71
C SER A 31 2.90 12.72 20.13
N ALA A 32 2.84 12.83 18.83
CA ALA A 32 2.12 13.99 18.29
C ALA A 32 0.69 13.52 18.08
N ALA A 33 -0.27 14.09 18.83
CA ALA A 33 -1.68 13.85 18.58
C ALA A 33 -1.98 14.05 17.08
N PRO A 34 -2.82 13.20 16.45
CA PRO A 34 -3.11 13.32 15.03
C PRO A 34 -3.62 14.73 14.74
N THR A 35 -3.04 15.38 13.74
CA THR A 35 -3.52 16.68 13.25
C THR A 35 -4.71 16.42 12.32
N VAL A 36 -5.84 16.12 12.93
CA VAL A 36 -7.06 15.75 12.18
C VAL A 36 -7.58 16.99 11.43
N LEU A 37 -7.83 16.83 10.14
CA LEU A 37 -8.39 17.90 9.31
C LEU A 37 -9.75 18.35 9.83
N THR A 38 -9.94 19.66 9.92
CA THR A 38 -11.26 20.26 10.18
C THR A 38 -12.17 20.07 8.97
N ILE A 39 -13.49 20.21 9.16
CA ILE A 39 -14.48 20.13 8.06
C ILE A 39 -14.17 21.14 6.95
N GLU A 40 -13.75 22.35 7.31
CA GLU A 40 -13.39 23.38 6.34
C GLU A 40 -12.12 23.03 5.56
N GLN A 41 -11.10 22.51 6.23
CA GLN A 41 -9.90 22.02 5.56
C GLN A 41 -10.22 20.87 4.61
N GLU A 42 -11.09 19.94 5.01
CA GLU A 42 -11.54 18.85 4.12
C GLU A 42 -12.26 19.37 2.88
N LYS A 43 -13.17 20.33 3.02
CA LYS A 43 -13.87 20.95 1.88
C LYS A 43 -12.90 21.64 0.92
N ASN A 44 -11.92 22.36 1.45
CA ASN A 44 -10.90 23.03 0.65
C ASN A 44 -10.03 22.03 -0.09
N LEU A 45 -9.59 20.96 0.58
CA LEU A 45 -8.82 19.88 -0.03
C LEU A 45 -9.64 19.12 -1.07
N ALA A 46 -10.89 18.78 -0.79
CA ALA A 46 -11.76 18.04 -1.71
C ALA A 46 -11.98 18.76 -3.05
N SER A 47 -11.83 20.09 -3.09
CA SER A 47 -11.89 20.89 -4.32
C SER A 47 -10.56 20.94 -5.08
N ALA A 48 -9.46 20.47 -4.50
CA ALA A 48 -8.10 20.58 -5.04
C ALA A 48 -7.54 19.17 -5.37
N ALA A 49 -7.94 18.64 -6.53
CA ALA A 49 -7.46 17.34 -7.02
C ALA A 49 -5.92 17.27 -7.02
N GLY A 50 -5.37 16.14 -6.58
CA GLY A 50 -3.93 15.94 -6.45
C GLY A 50 -3.30 16.56 -5.20
N SER A 51 -4.05 17.29 -4.37
CA SER A 51 -3.54 17.79 -3.10
C SER A 51 -3.25 16.64 -2.15
N GLU A 52 -2.18 16.81 -1.38
CA GLU A 52 -1.70 15.82 -0.43
C GLU A 52 -1.95 16.28 1.02
N PHE A 53 -2.20 15.31 1.90
CA PHE A 53 -2.30 15.56 3.32
C PHE A 53 -1.93 14.32 4.14
N ARG A 54 -1.62 14.54 5.42
CA ARG A 54 -1.33 13.47 6.39
C ARG A 54 -1.92 13.85 7.74
N GLU A 55 -2.61 12.93 8.40
CA GLU A 55 -3.31 13.19 9.67
C GLU A 55 -2.50 12.81 10.92
N CYS A 56 -1.38 12.12 10.77
CA CYS A 56 -0.41 11.89 11.85
C CYS A 56 0.99 11.62 11.28
N ALA A 57 2.04 11.84 12.08
CA ALA A 57 3.42 11.90 11.58
C ALA A 57 3.96 10.56 11.06
N VAL A 58 3.71 9.45 11.75
CA VAL A 58 4.30 8.14 11.44
C VAL A 58 3.26 7.14 10.97
N ALA A 59 2.21 6.95 11.75
CA ALA A 59 1.22 5.89 11.52
C ALA A 59 0.28 6.15 10.33
N CYS A 60 0.03 7.44 10.00
CA CYS A 60 -0.89 7.79 8.93
C CYS A 60 -0.18 7.80 7.58
N PRO A 61 -0.77 7.18 6.54
CA PRO A 61 -0.27 7.29 5.19
C PRO A 61 -0.39 8.73 4.66
N LEU A 62 0.48 9.10 3.72
CA LEU A 62 0.31 10.29 2.91
C LEU A 62 -0.85 10.04 1.94
N MET A 63 -1.88 10.88 2.00
CA MET A 63 -3.10 10.76 1.21
C MET A 63 -3.11 11.76 0.06
N VAL A 64 -3.66 11.36 -1.08
CA VAL A 64 -3.86 12.19 -2.27
C VAL A 64 -5.36 12.32 -2.54
N ILE A 65 -5.82 13.53 -2.83
CA ILE A 65 -7.21 13.80 -3.20
C ILE A 65 -7.45 13.36 -4.65
N ILE A 66 -8.38 12.44 -4.82
CA ILE A 66 -8.86 11.96 -6.11
C ILE A 66 -10.18 12.64 -6.42
N PRO A 67 -10.31 13.31 -7.59
CA PRO A 67 -11.52 14.05 -7.92
C PRO A 67 -12.70 13.11 -8.20
N ALA A 68 -13.91 13.63 -8.05
CA ALA A 68 -15.09 13.00 -8.61
C ALA A 68 -14.97 12.91 -10.15
N GLY A 69 -15.55 11.89 -10.75
CA GLY A 69 -15.50 11.73 -12.20
C GLY A 69 -16.04 10.40 -12.68
N LYS A 70 -15.75 10.09 -13.92
CA LYS A 70 -16.16 8.86 -14.58
C LYS A 70 -14.98 8.21 -15.29
N SER A 71 -14.93 6.90 -15.28
CA SER A 71 -13.97 6.12 -16.05
C SER A 71 -14.60 4.86 -16.58
N ALA A 72 -14.09 4.39 -17.71
CA ALA A 72 -14.38 3.04 -18.14
C ALA A 72 -13.61 2.03 -17.31
N MET A 73 -14.30 1.11 -16.67
CA MET A 73 -13.77 0.00 -15.89
C MET A 73 -13.75 -1.27 -16.75
N GLY A 74 -12.68 -2.05 -16.65
CA GLY A 74 -12.42 -3.20 -17.52
C GLY A 74 -11.66 -2.83 -18.79
N SER A 75 -11.37 -3.81 -19.64
CA SER A 75 -10.57 -3.65 -20.84
C SER A 75 -11.39 -3.85 -22.12
N PRO A 76 -10.99 -3.23 -23.27
CA PRO A 76 -11.60 -3.49 -24.56
C PRO A 76 -11.34 -4.94 -25.04
N GLU A 77 -12.13 -5.43 -25.99
CA GLU A 77 -12.02 -6.81 -26.49
C GLU A 77 -10.69 -7.14 -27.16
N GLY A 78 -9.99 -6.16 -27.67
CA GLY A 78 -8.71 -6.36 -28.37
C GLY A 78 -7.47 -6.26 -27.49
N ASP A 79 -7.61 -5.99 -26.20
CA ASP A 79 -6.43 -5.81 -25.33
C ASP A 79 -5.64 -7.11 -25.15
N VAL A 80 -4.33 -7.05 -25.34
CA VAL A 80 -3.41 -8.16 -25.12
C VAL A 80 -3.41 -8.53 -23.63
N GLY A 81 -3.48 -9.82 -23.32
CA GLY A 81 -3.51 -10.30 -21.94
C GLY A 81 -4.85 -10.10 -21.21
N ARG A 82 -5.92 -9.65 -21.92
CA ARG A 82 -7.26 -9.51 -21.36
C ARG A 82 -7.78 -10.82 -20.79
N THR A 83 -8.35 -10.77 -19.60
CA THR A 83 -9.01 -11.91 -18.96
C THR A 83 -10.54 -11.80 -19.03
N LYS A 84 -11.24 -12.92 -18.86
CA LYS A 84 -12.71 -12.93 -18.78
C LYS A 84 -13.23 -12.08 -17.63
N GLY A 85 -12.46 -11.94 -16.57
CA GLY A 85 -12.83 -11.14 -15.39
C GLY A 85 -12.99 -9.66 -15.68
N GLU A 86 -12.33 -9.13 -16.71
CA GLU A 86 -12.35 -7.72 -17.11
C GLU A 86 -13.56 -7.33 -17.96
N HIS A 87 -14.50 -8.25 -18.18
CA HIS A 87 -15.68 -8.13 -19.03
C HIS A 87 -16.98 -8.08 -18.20
N PRO A 88 -18.04 -7.38 -18.63
CA PRO A 88 -18.05 -6.37 -19.68
C PRO A 88 -17.37 -5.07 -19.24
N ARG A 89 -16.71 -4.40 -20.19
CA ARG A 89 -16.26 -3.03 -19.97
C ARG A 89 -17.49 -2.12 -19.80
N HIS A 90 -17.51 -1.31 -18.75
CA HIS A 90 -18.63 -0.44 -18.42
C HIS A 90 -18.16 0.88 -17.83
N GLU A 91 -19.03 1.89 -17.77
CA GLU A 91 -18.74 3.16 -17.13
C GLU A 91 -18.96 3.04 -15.60
N ALA A 92 -17.96 3.41 -14.82
CA ALA A 92 -18.07 3.62 -13.37
C ALA A 92 -18.06 5.12 -13.08
N THR A 93 -18.94 5.55 -12.17
CA THR A 93 -19.06 6.94 -11.75
C THR A 93 -18.63 7.08 -10.28
N ILE A 94 -17.61 7.89 -10.05
CA ILE A 94 -17.19 8.28 -8.70
C ILE A 94 -17.85 9.63 -8.41
N ALA A 95 -18.94 9.59 -7.65
CA ALA A 95 -19.82 10.75 -7.47
C ALA A 95 -19.24 11.85 -6.58
N LYS A 96 -18.30 11.52 -5.70
CA LYS A 96 -17.68 12.46 -4.74
C LYS A 96 -16.17 12.29 -4.74
N PRO A 97 -15.40 13.35 -4.46
CA PRO A 97 -13.99 13.24 -4.19
C PRO A 97 -13.74 12.29 -3.00
N PHE A 98 -12.65 11.58 -3.04
CA PHE A 98 -12.16 10.73 -1.96
C PHE A 98 -10.64 10.86 -1.89
N ALA A 99 -10.01 10.32 -0.85
CA ALA A 99 -8.56 10.30 -0.79
C ALA A 99 -8.03 8.86 -0.85
N VAL A 100 -6.87 8.70 -1.48
CA VAL A 100 -6.16 7.41 -1.61
C VAL A 100 -4.77 7.57 -1.03
N SER A 101 -4.25 6.58 -0.32
CA SER A 101 -2.85 6.61 0.10
C SER A 101 -1.95 6.65 -1.13
N LYS A 102 -0.99 7.59 -1.12
CA LYS A 102 -0.05 7.83 -2.22
C LYS A 102 0.71 6.56 -2.61
N TYR A 103 0.96 5.73 -1.64
CA TYR A 103 1.70 4.47 -1.72
C TYR A 103 0.88 3.34 -1.14
N GLU A 104 1.33 2.10 -1.33
CA GLU A 104 0.88 0.96 -0.52
C GLU A 104 1.17 1.25 0.97
N VAL A 105 0.42 0.63 1.87
CA VAL A 105 0.73 0.70 3.31
C VAL A 105 2.10 0.09 3.54
N THR A 106 2.95 0.83 4.28
CA THR A 106 4.32 0.40 4.56
C THR A 106 4.43 -0.39 5.86
N PHE A 107 5.54 -1.11 6.02
CA PHE A 107 5.84 -1.78 7.29
C PHE A 107 5.95 -0.79 8.46
N ASP A 108 6.49 0.43 8.27
CA ASP A 108 6.52 1.44 9.35
C ASP A 108 5.12 1.77 9.86
N GLN A 109 4.16 1.92 8.94
CA GLN A 109 2.76 2.18 9.28
C GLN A 109 2.09 0.96 9.94
N TRP A 110 2.39 -0.23 9.42
CA TRP A 110 1.90 -1.48 9.98
C TRP A 110 2.43 -1.71 11.40
N ASP A 111 3.71 -1.49 11.63
CA ASP A 111 4.37 -1.66 12.93
C ASP A 111 3.81 -0.71 13.98
N ALA A 112 3.40 0.50 13.60
CA ALA A 112 2.66 1.40 14.48
C ALA A 112 1.31 0.80 14.91
N CYS A 113 0.59 0.12 14.00
CA CYS A 113 -0.64 -0.60 14.33
C CYS A 113 -0.39 -1.80 15.24
N VAL A 114 0.69 -2.55 15.01
CA VAL A 114 1.12 -3.67 15.87
C VAL A 114 1.48 -3.16 17.28
N ALA A 115 2.26 -2.08 17.36
CA ALA A 115 2.64 -1.45 18.65
C ALA A 115 1.41 -0.97 19.43
N ALA A 116 0.33 -0.57 18.74
CA ALA A 116 -0.96 -0.24 19.35
C ALA A 116 -1.82 -1.48 19.70
N ALA A 117 -1.29 -2.69 19.56
CA ALA A 117 -1.99 -3.98 19.74
C ALA A 117 -3.29 -4.10 18.90
N ALA A 118 -3.36 -3.44 17.76
CA ALA A 118 -4.53 -3.42 16.89
C ALA A 118 -4.37 -4.31 15.64
N CYS A 119 -3.13 -4.56 15.21
CA CYS A 119 -2.79 -5.44 14.10
C CYS A 119 -1.93 -6.62 14.57
N PRO A 120 -1.98 -7.78 13.90
CA PRO A 120 -1.07 -8.88 14.18
C PRO A 120 0.34 -8.57 13.69
N HIS A 121 1.33 -9.20 14.29
CA HIS A 121 2.67 -9.22 13.73
C HIS A 121 2.69 -10.05 12.45
N VAL A 122 3.30 -9.51 11.37
CA VAL A 122 3.50 -10.22 10.12
C VAL A 122 4.98 -10.26 9.77
N MET A 123 5.37 -11.31 9.04
CA MET A 123 6.76 -11.49 8.63
C MET A 123 7.06 -10.62 7.40
N ASP A 124 8.25 -10.08 7.38
CA ASP A 124 8.85 -9.51 6.18
C ASP A 124 9.69 -10.58 5.45
N ALA A 125 10.03 -10.30 4.21
CA ALA A 125 10.93 -11.15 3.41
C ALA A 125 12.22 -10.39 3.02
N TRP A 126 12.13 -9.06 2.90
CA TRP A 126 13.23 -8.23 2.38
C TRP A 126 13.47 -6.94 3.18
N GLY A 127 13.08 -6.95 4.46
CA GLY A 127 13.18 -5.82 5.37
C GLY A 127 11.86 -5.08 5.56
N ARG A 128 11.87 -4.12 6.45
CA ARG A 128 10.71 -3.35 6.91
C ARG A 128 10.83 -1.87 6.48
N GLY A 129 10.45 -0.95 7.32
CA GLY A 129 10.56 0.48 7.02
C GLY A 129 9.56 0.90 5.94
N ASN A 130 10.07 1.51 4.89
CA ASN A 130 9.27 1.97 3.73
C ASN A 130 9.01 0.90 2.66
N MET A 131 9.28 -0.38 2.95
CA MET A 131 8.80 -1.49 2.12
C MET A 131 7.28 -1.62 2.25
N PRO A 132 6.55 -2.03 1.18
CA PRO A 132 5.12 -2.31 1.30
C PRO A 132 4.89 -3.44 2.29
N VAL A 133 3.88 -3.34 3.15
CA VAL A 133 3.52 -4.45 4.03
C VAL A 133 3.03 -5.62 3.18
N ILE A 134 3.56 -6.80 3.47
CA ILE A 134 3.24 -8.07 2.80
C ILE A 134 2.82 -9.11 3.83
N ASN A 135 2.38 -10.28 3.36
CA ASN A 135 1.92 -11.36 4.23
C ASN A 135 0.73 -10.96 5.11
N VAL A 136 -0.14 -10.10 4.58
CA VAL A 136 -1.38 -9.63 5.20
C VAL A 136 -2.60 -10.23 4.51
N SER A 137 -3.52 -10.78 5.29
CA SER A 137 -4.83 -11.21 4.80
C SER A 137 -5.76 -10.01 4.58
N TRP A 138 -6.88 -10.21 3.89
CA TRP A 138 -7.93 -9.20 3.77
C TRP A 138 -8.46 -8.77 5.16
N GLY A 139 -8.61 -9.74 6.07
CA GLY A 139 -9.01 -9.45 7.45
C GLY A 139 -8.00 -8.58 8.19
N ASP A 140 -6.71 -8.82 7.99
CA ASP A 140 -5.64 -8.01 8.60
C ASP A 140 -5.67 -6.58 8.06
N ALA A 141 -5.86 -6.41 6.75
CA ALA A 141 -6.04 -5.09 6.14
C ALA A 141 -7.26 -4.34 6.71
N LYS A 142 -8.37 -5.05 6.98
CA LYS A 142 -9.56 -4.47 7.66
C LYS A 142 -9.27 -4.06 9.10
N LEU A 143 -8.42 -4.79 9.83
CA LEU A 143 -7.98 -4.37 11.18
C LEU A 143 -7.20 -3.07 11.12
N PHE A 144 -6.30 -2.93 10.16
CA PHE A 144 -5.50 -1.71 9.96
C PHE A 144 -6.39 -0.49 9.69
N VAL A 145 -7.29 -0.56 8.72
CA VAL A 145 -8.17 0.58 8.40
C VAL A 145 -9.13 0.92 9.54
N ALA A 146 -9.60 -0.09 10.29
CA ALA A 146 -10.41 0.15 11.47
C ALA A 146 -9.62 0.84 12.60
N TRP A 147 -8.37 0.43 12.81
CA TRP A 147 -7.47 1.09 13.75
C TRP A 147 -7.18 2.53 13.34
N LEU A 148 -6.83 2.76 12.07
CA LEU A 148 -6.55 4.08 11.54
C LEU A 148 -7.77 5.01 11.65
N SER A 149 -8.98 4.47 11.42
CA SER A 149 -10.22 5.21 11.61
C SER A 149 -10.45 5.62 13.07
N ARG A 150 -10.17 4.73 14.03
CA ARG A 150 -10.26 5.07 15.45
C ARG A 150 -9.21 6.09 15.87
N LEU A 151 -7.98 5.96 15.36
CA LEU A 151 -6.88 6.86 15.66
C LEU A 151 -7.17 8.30 15.21
N THR A 152 -7.77 8.46 14.03
CA THR A 152 -8.00 9.77 13.40
C THR A 152 -9.41 10.31 13.59
N GLY A 153 -10.37 9.48 13.99
CA GLY A 153 -11.79 9.83 13.99
C GLY A 153 -12.38 10.04 12.59
N LYS A 154 -11.70 9.54 11.55
CA LYS A 154 -12.10 9.66 10.14
C LYS A 154 -12.37 8.28 9.55
N GLU A 155 -13.13 8.21 8.45
CA GLU A 155 -13.48 6.95 7.81
C GLU A 155 -12.38 6.52 6.84
N TYR A 156 -11.45 5.69 7.32
CA TYR A 156 -10.48 4.95 6.51
C TYR A 156 -11.03 3.57 6.17
N ARG A 157 -10.80 3.12 4.95
CA ARG A 157 -11.34 1.86 4.43
C ARG A 157 -10.45 1.29 3.32
N LEU A 158 -10.70 0.07 2.90
CA LEU A 158 -10.19 -0.39 1.62
C LEU A 158 -10.90 0.38 0.50
N LEU A 159 -10.24 0.52 -0.64
CA LEU A 159 -10.86 1.03 -1.85
C LEU A 159 -11.90 0.03 -2.35
N THR A 160 -12.94 0.51 -3.01
CA THR A 160 -13.73 -0.35 -3.89
C THR A 160 -12.90 -0.70 -5.13
N GLU A 161 -13.24 -1.79 -5.81
CA GLU A 161 -12.55 -2.16 -7.05
C GLU A 161 -12.66 -1.05 -8.11
N ALA A 162 -13.81 -0.38 -8.20
CA ALA A 162 -14.04 0.72 -9.11
C ALA A 162 -13.20 1.96 -8.74
N GLU A 163 -13.10 2.31 -7.47
CA GLU A 163 -12.24 3.40 -6.99
C GLU A 163 -10.77 3.11 -7.28
N TRP A 164 -10.34 1.88 -7.07
CA TRP A 164 -8.97 1.45 -7.33
C TRP A 164 -8.62 1.62 -8.81
N GLU A 165 -9.44 1.08 -9.73
CA GLU A 165 -9.17 1.18 -11.17
C GLU A 165 -9.27 2.62 -11.68
N TYR A 166 -10.25 3.40 -11.17
CA TYR A 166 -10.36 4.83 -11.47
C TYR A 166 -9.09 5.59 -11.07
N ALA A 167 -8.58 5.33 -9.86
CA ALA A 167 -7.38 5.95 -9.33
C ALA A 167 -6.11 5.50 -10.09
N ALA A 168 -6.01 4.23 -10.46
CA ALA A 168 -4.90 3.69 -11.25
C ALA A 168 -4.85 4.31 -12.65
N ARG A 169 -5.98 4.37 -13.33
CA ARG A 169 -6.05 4.97 -14.67
C ARG A 169 -5.73 6.46 -14.68
N ALA A 170 -6.10 7.19 -13.67
CA ALA A 170 -5.87 8.64 -13.59
C ALA A 170 -6.23 9.39 -14.90
N GLY A 171 -7.33 8.97 -15.55
CA GLY A 171 -7.85 9.59 -16.78
C GLY A 171 -7.39 8.96 -18.09
N VAL A 172 -6.41 8.03 -18.10
CA VAL A 172 -5.96 7.36 -19.33
C VAL A 172 -6.84 6.16 -19.68
N LYS A 173 -6.80 5.78 -20.97
CA LYS A 173 -7.56 4.63 -21.51
C LYS A 173 -6.63 3.49 -21.94
N THR A 174 -5.34 3.69 -21.83
CA THR A 174 -4.29 2.75 -22.19
C THR A 174 -4.21 1.58 -21.21
N PRO A 175 -3.60 0.45 -21.57
CA PRO A 175 -3.40 -0.68 -20.67
C PRO A 175 -2.64 -0.33 -19.39
N TYR A 176 -1.69 0.58 -19.47
CA TYR A 176 -0.88 1.06 -18.33
C TYR A 176 -1.12 2.56 -18.12
N SER A 177 -0.89 3.05 -16.92
CA SER A 177 -1.05 4.48 -16.61
C SER A 177 -0.05 5.39 -17.34
N TRP A 178 1.02 4.83 -17.89
CA TRP A 178 2.06 5.53 -18.68
C TRP A 178 1.94 5.31 -20.19
N GLY A 179 1.01 4.50 -20.70
CA GLY A 179 0.80 4.29 -22.13
C GLY A 179 0.42 2.87 -22.53
N ASP A 180 0.64 2.55 -23.80
CA ASP A 180 0.19 1.27 -24.38
C ASP A 180 1.18 0.13 -24.15
N GLU A 181 2.47 0.44 -24.04
CA GLU A 181 3.53 -0.54 -23.89
C GLU A 181 4.03 -0.64 -22.45
N PRO A 182 4.38 -1.85 -21.96
CA PRO A 182 4.88 -2.01 -20.61
C PRO A 182 6.19 -1.23 -20.37
N GLY A 183 7.07 -1.17 -21.37
CA GLY A 183 8.37 -0.50 -21.28
C GLY A 183 9.27 -1.13 -20.22
N ILE A 184 10.38 -0.43 -19.91
CA ILE A 184 11.37 -0.84 -18.91
C ILE A 184 11.47 0.22 -17.82
N GLY A 185 11.47 -0.20 -16.54
CA GLY A 185 11.65 0.68 -15.38
C GLY A 185 10.43 1.52 -15.03
N ASN A 186 9.23 1.17 -15.51
CA ASN A 186 7.98 1.87 -15.18
C ASN A 186 7.30 1.30 -13.94
N ALA A 187 7.51 0.01 -13.65
CA ALA A 187 6.91 -0.70 -12.53
C ALA A 187 7.86 -1.78 -11.99
N ASN A 188 7.57 -2.32 -10.83
CA ASN A 188 8.23 -3.51 -10.29
C ASN A 188 7.44 -4.76 -10.69
N CYS A 189 7.89 -5.47 -11.72
CA CYS A 189 7.29 -6.71 -12.19
C CYS A 189 8.34 -7.63 -12.84
N SER A 190 8.00 -8.90 -13.09
CA SER A 190 8.83 -9.80 -13.88
C SER A 190 8.89 -9.28 -15.33
N GLY A 191 10.10 -9.06 -15.83
CA GLY A 191 10.31 -8.49 -17.17
C GLY A 191 10.23 -6.97 -17.28
N CYS A 192 9.87 -6.24 -16.24
CA CYS A 192 9.85 -4.78 -16.21
C CYS A 192 11.24 -4.14 -16.12
N GLY A 193 12.27 -4.92 -15.83
CA GLY A 193 13.62 -4.40 -15.57
C GLY A 193 13.75 -3.68 -14.23
N GLY A 194 14.93 -3.15 -13.95
CA GLY A 194 15.18 -2.41 -12.72
C GLY A 194 15.97 -3.18 -11.67
N ALA A 195 16.17 -2.55 -10.51
CA ALA A 195 17.02 -3.06 -9.43
C ALA A 195 16.32 -4.07 -8.49
N TRP A 196 15.00 -4.17 -8.54
CA TRP A 196 14.17 -4.91 -7.56
C TRP A 196 13.62 -6.22 -8.14
N THR A 197 14.46 -6.99 -8.83
CA THR A 197 14.07 -8.29 -9.37
C THR A 197 13.86 -9.30 -8.26
N LEU A 198 12.77 -10.08 -8.31
CA LEU A 198 12.43 -11.15 -7.38
C LEU A 198 12.14 -10.68 -5.93
N GLN A 199 11.78 -9.43 -5.74
CA GLN A 199 11.41 -8.88 -4.42
C GLN A 199 10.56 -7.61 -4.57
N THR A 200 9.96 -7.15 -3.48
CA THR A 200 9.31 -5.84 -3.43
C THR A 200 10.34 -4.71 -3.53
N ALA A 201 9.93 -3.57 -4.07
CA ALA A 201 10.67 -2.32 -4.02
C ALA A 201 10.17 -1.45 -2.86
N PRO A 202 10.99 -0.57 -2.28
CA PRO A 202 10.51 0.50 -1.42
C PRO A 202 9.40 1.28 -2.12
N VAL A 203 8.32 1.62 -1.42
CA VAL A 203 7.19 2.33 -2.03
C VAL A 203 7.66 3.66 -2.65
N GLY A 204 7.09 4.03 -3.79
CA GLY A 204 7.46 5.24 -4.49
C GLY A 204 8.74 5.14 -5.33
N SER A 205 9.27 3.94 -5.56
CA SER A 205 10.45 3.72 -6.38
C SER A 205 10.24 4.02 -7.87
N PHE A 206 9.00 4.04 -8.33
CA PHE A 206 8.63 4.28 -9.73
C PHE A 206 7.84 5.59 -9.87
N ARG A 207 7.71 6.06 -11.13
CA ARG A 207 7.02 7.32 -11.41
C ARG A 207 5.54 7.23 -11.04
N PRO A 208 4.95 8.31 -10.46
CA PRO A 208 3.52 8.32 -10.18
C PRO A 208 2.70 8.45 -11.46
N ASN A 209 1.44 8.02 -11.39
CA ASN A 209 0.44 8.33 -12.41
C ASN A 209 0.01 9.81 -12.37
N ALA A 210 -0.92 10.22 -13.24
CA ALA A 210 -1.37 11.62 -13.35
C ALA A 210 -2.12 12.13 -12.09
N PHE A 211 -2.58 11.25 -11.19
CA PHE A 211 -3.13 11.64 -9.90
C PHE A 211 -2.08 11.72 -8.78
N GLY A 212 -0.81 11.43 -9.08
CA GLY A 212 0.26 11.44 -8.08
C GLY A 212 0.39 10.16 -7.27
N LEU A 213 -0.29 9.07 -7.67
CA LEU A 213 -0.23 7.77 -7.01
C LEU A 213 0.90 6.92 -7.58
N HIS A 214 1.67 6.30 -6.72
CA HIS A 214 2.76 5.40 -7.09
C HIS A 214 2.35 3.94 -6.97
N ASP A 215 3.05 3.10 -7.71
CA ASP A 215 3.02 1.64 -7.60
C ASP A 215 1.61 1.03 -7.77
N MET A 216 0.74 1.72 -8.56
CA MET A 216 -0.58 1.20 -8.90
C MET A 216 -0.49 -0.03 -9.81
N GLU A 217 0.60 -0.19 -10.53
CA GLU A 217 0.92 -1.32 -11.38
C GLU A 217 2.22 -1.97 -10.89
N GLY A 218 2.15 -3.24 -10.47
CA GLY A 218 3.29 -4.01 -9.95
C GLY A 218 3.51 -3.84 -8.45
N ASN A 219 4.71 -4.12 -8.00
CA ASN A 219 5.18 -4.17 -6.62
C ASN A 219 4.42 -5.22 -5.79
N VAL A 220 3.25 -4.92 -5.24
CA VAL A 220 2.39 -5.92 -4.59
C VAL A 220 0.96 -5.87 -5.10
N TRP A 221 0.30 -7.02 -5.19
CA TRP A 221 -1.16 -7.07 -5.32
C TRP A 221 -1.80 -6.35 -4.16
N GLU A 222 -2.92 -5.67 -4.42
CA GLU A 222 -3.62 -4.89 -3.41
C GLU A 222 -5.02 -5.41 -3.15
N TRP A 223 -5.32 -5.69 -1.89
CA TRP A 223 -6.67 -6.01 -1.44
C TRP A 223 -7.60 -4.82 -1.67
N VAL A 224 -8.78 -5.10 -2.22
CA VAL A 224 -9.91 -4.15 -2.27
C VAL A 224 -11.12 -4.71 -1.51
N GLU A 225 -12.17 -3.91 -1.38
CA GLU A 225 -13.35 -4.28 -0.55
C GLU A 225 -14.22 -5.35 -1.23
N ASP A 226 -14.22 -5.42 -2.55
CA ASP A 226 -15.16 -6.21 -3.34
C ASP A 226 -14.99 -7.72 -3.17
N ILE A 227 -16.14 -8.43 -3.18
CA ILE A 227 -16.20 -9.89 -3.34
C ILE A 227 -15.90 -10.23 -4.80
N TRP A 228 -15.23 -11.36 -5.03
CA TRP A 228 -14.96 -11.82 -6.38
C TRP A 228 -16.22 -12.24 -7.15
N HIS A 229 -16.28 -11.77 -8.38
CA HIS A 229 -17.22 -12.24 -9.43
C HIS A 229 -16.41 -12.51 -10.70
N ASP A 230 -16.79 -13.55 -11.44
CA ASP A 230 -16.06 -13.98 -12.64
C ASP A 230 -16.17 -12.98 -13.80
N SER A 231 -17.00 -11.93 -13.65
CA SER A 231 -17.14 -10.82 -14.59
C SER A 231 -17.61 -9.54 -13.90
N HIS A 232 -17.58 -8.44 -14.64
CA HIS A 232 -18.16 -7.15 -14.19
C HIS A 232 -19.67 -7.06 -14.36
N GLU A 233 -20.34 -8.12 -14.84
CA GLU A 233 -21.81 -8.09 -14.99
C GLU A 233 -22.49 -7.79 -13.64
N GLY A 234 -23.40 -6.81 -13.64
CA GLY A 234 -24.08 -6.35 -12.42
C GLY A 234 -23.19 -5.60 -11.44
N THR A 235 -22.00 -5.14 -11.82
CA THR A 235 -21.18 -4.25 -10.99
C THR A 235 -21.87 -2.89 -10.83
N PRO A 236 -21.93 -2.33 -9.61
CA PRO A 236 -22.55 -1.03 -9.38
C PRO A 236 -21.88 0.08 -10.18
N ALA A 237 -22.63 0.78 -11.03
CA ALA A 237 -22.10 1.87 -11.86
C ALA A 237 -21.76 3.15 -11.06
N ASN A 238 -22.14 3.21 -9.79
CA ASN A 238 -21.88 4.34 -8.89
C ASN A 238 -20.57 4.22 -8.08
N GLY A 239 -19.69 3.28 -8.46
CA GLY A 239 -18.42 3.06 -7.79
C GLY A 239 -18.49 2.34 -6.44
N ALA A 240 -19.68 1.93 -5.98
CA ALA A 240 -19.81 1.16 -4.75
C ALA A 240 -19.22 -0.26 -4.91
N ALA A 241 -18.73 -0.82 -3.80
CA ALA A 241 -18.22 -2.18 -3.78
C ALA A 241 -19.32 -3.21 -4.09
N LYS A 242 -19.00 -4.22 -4.88
CA LYS A 242 -19.89 -5.35 -5.19
C LYS A 242 -19.76 -6.41 -4.10
N LEU A 243 -20.70 -6.40 -3.15
CA LEU A 243 -20.66 -7.24 -1.93
C LEU A 243 -21.66 -8.38 -1.92
N GLN A 244 -22.46 -8.55 -3.00
CA GLN A 244 -23.50 -9.58 -3.06
C GLN A 244 -23.40 -10.41 -4.34
N GLY A 245 -23.87 -11.64 -4.30
CA GLY A 245 -23.98 -12.52 -5.48
C GLY A 245 -22.70 -13.25 -5.87
N GLY A 246 -21.62 -13.10 -5.10
CA GLY A 246 -20.35 -13.82 -5.29
C GLY A 246 -20.04 -14.76 -4.12
N ASP A 247 -18.88 -15.42 -4.19
CA ASP A 247 -18.37 -16.20 -3.07
C ASP A 247 -17.66 -15.27 -2.06
N PRO A 248 -18.22 -15.06 -0.85
CA PRO A 248 -17.67 -14.13 0.14
C PRO A 248 -16.30 -14.56 0.69
N THR A 249 -15.87 -15.80 0.42
CA THR A 249 -14.55 -16.28 0.83
C THR A 249 -13.42 -15.72 -0.04
N TYR A 250 -13.76 -15.26 -1.26
CA TYR A 250 -12.79 -14.67 -2.19
C TYR A 250 -12.99 -13.18 -2.32
N ARG A 251 -11.88 -12.46 -2.26
CA ARG A 251 -11.82 -11.01 -2.47
C ARG A 251 -11.05 -10.68 -3.73
N VAL A 252 -11.40 -9.54 -4.32
CA VAL A 252 -10.67 -9.01 -5.46
C VAL A 252 -9.32 -8.46 -4.99
N ILE A 253 -8.29 -8.71 -5.79
CA ILE A 253 -6.97 -8.07 -5.71
C ILE A 253 -6.64 -7.41 -7.04
N ARG A 254 -5.88 -6.32 -6.99
CA ARG A 254 -5.59 -5.43 -8.12
C ARG A 254 -4.09 -5.12 -8.24
N GLY A 255 -3.65 -4.70 -9.41
CA GLY A 255 -2.35 -4.08 -9.67
C GLY A 255 -1.24 -5.02 -10.13
N GLY A 256 -1.30 -6.31 -9.82
CA GLY A 256 -0.17 -7.21 -10.05
C GLY A 256 0.92 -7.06 -9.00
N SER A 257 2.04 -7.76 -9.17
CA SER A 257 3.15 -7.73 -8.21
C SER A 257 4.51 -7.90 -8.90
N TRP A 258 5.56 -7.76 -8.12
CA TRP A 258 6.95 -8.00 -8.52
C TRP A 258 7.18 -9.37 -9.20
N HIS A 259 6.33 -10.36 -8.92
CA HIS A 259 6.43 -11.72 -9.44
C HIS A 259 5.68 -11.91 -10.79
N ASN A 260 4.82 -10.99 -11.18
CA ASN A 260 3.96 -11.14 -12.35
C ASN A 260 4.61 -10.61 -13.62
N GLU A 261 4.33 -11.26 -14.75
CA GLU A 261 4.68 -10.76 -16.08
C GLU A 261 3.95 -9.45 -16.40
N THR A 262 4.45 -8.73 -17.39
CA THR A 262 3.98 -7.38 -17.75
C THR A 262 2.49 -7.31 -18.05
N GLU A 263 1.90 -8.32 -18.67
CA GLU A 263 0.48 -8.40 -18.98
C GLU A 263 -0.41 -8.47 -17.74
N LEU A 264 0.15 -8.92 -16.61
CA LEU A 264 -0.55 -9.06 -15.34
C LEU A 264 -0.40 -7.85 -14.40
N VAL A 265 0.21 -6.76 -14.87
CA VAL A 265 0.27 -5.49 -14.13
C VAL A 265 -0.49 -4.36 -14.83
N ARG A 266 -1.32 -4.65 -15.86
CA ARG A 266 -2.18 -3.66 -16.51
C ARG A 266 -3.22 -3.08 -15.53
N THR A 267 -3.63 -1.84 -15.74
CA THR A 267 -4.63 -1.17 -14.87
C THR A 267 -5.94 -1.91 -14.76
N ALA A 268 -6.37 -2.64 -15.81
CA ALA A 268 -7.64 -3.40 -15.82
C ALA A 268 -7.53 -4.78 -15.18
N ILE A 269 -6.31 -5.27 -14.92
CA ILE A 269 -6.12 -6.63 -14.40
C ILE A 269 -6.77 -6.78 -13.03
N ARG A 270 -7.47 -7.87 -12.86
CA ARG A 270 -8.09 -8.26 -11.60
C ARG A 270 -7.90 -9.75 -11.36
N PHE A 271 -7.75 -10.10 -10.10
CA PHE A 271 -7.63 -11.49 -9.70
C PHE A 271 -8.40 -11.73 -8.41
N LYS A 272 -8.54 -13.01 -8.03
CA LYS A 272 -9.12 -13.39 -6.75
C LYS A 272 -8.12 -14.06 -5.84
N ARG A 273 -8.27 -13.81 -4.55
CA ARG A 273 -7.61 -14.61 -3.51
C ARG A 273 -8.60 -14.91 -2.40
N HIS A 274 -8.42 -16.08 -1.80
CA HIS A 274 -9.16 -16.40 -0.58
C HIS A 274 -8.80 -15.38 0.51
N SER A 275 -9.79 -14.81 1.17
CA SER A 275 -9.63 -13.68 2.11
C SER A 275 -8.67 -13.91 3.29
N LYS A 276 -8.31 -15.16 3.57
CA LYS A 276 -7.41 -15.55 4.67
C LYS A 276 -5.97 -15.83 4.23
N VAL A 277 -5.65 -15.80 2.94
CA VAL A 277 -4.27 -16.06 2.49
C VAL A 277 -3.35 -14.90 2.81
N GLN A 278 -2.09 -15.23 2.97
CA GLN A 278 -1.00 -14.31 3.23
C GLN A 278 0.15 -14.68 2.30
N PHE A 279 0.57 -13.75 1.44
CA PHE A 279 1.65 -13.95 0.48
C PHE A 279 2.58 -12.74 0.48
N ASP A 280 3.83 -12.98 0.13
CA ASP A 280 4.86 -11.95 -0.03
C ASP A 280 4.66 -11.06 -1.28
N THR A 281 3.68 -11.39 -2.09
CA THR A 281 3.23 -10.62 -3.26
C THR A 281 1.96 -9.83 -2.99
N LEU A 282 1.47 -9.76 -1.74
CA LEU A 282 0.13 -9.29 -1.43
C LEU A 282 0.13 -8.33 -0.24
N GLY A 283 -0.29 -7.11 -0.50
CA GLY A 283 -0.44 -6.01 0.44
C GLY A 283 -1.76 -5.26 0.21
N PHE A 284 -1.78 -3.96 0.45
CA PHE A 284 -2.96 -3.11 0.22
C PHE A 284 -2.60 -1.63 0.32
N ARG A 285 -3.48 -0.79 -0.22
CA ARG A 285 -3.53 0.65 0.06
C ARG A 285 -4.85 1.03 0.68
N VAL A 286 -4.94 2.24 1.23
CA VAL A 286 -6.14 2.69 1.93
C VAL A 286 -6.84 3.82 1.18
N GLY A 287 -8.16 3.82 1.26
CA GLY A 287 -9.02 4.93 0.90
C GLY A 287 -9.51 5.67 2.13
N ARG A 288 -9.87 6.94 1.98
CA ARG A 288 -10.51 7.75 3.01
C ARG A 288 -11.70 8.48 2.41
N THR A 289 -12.85 8.32 3.01
CA THR A 289 -14.05 9.08 2.66
C THR A 289 -13.87 10.53 3.08
N MET A 290 -14.03 11.45 2.14
CA MET A 290 -13.99 12.88 2.45
C MET A 290 -15.35 13.32 3.00
N GLY A 291 -15.31 14.22 3.98
CA GLY A 291 -16.52 14.79 4.57
C GLY A 291 -17.37 15.56 3.54
N PRO A 292 -18.62 15.85 3.88
CA PRO A 292 -19.56 16.58 3.01
C PRO A 292 -19.18 18.04 2.78
#